data_ca41750245171f6fb90c3ed635c8a062
#
_entry.id   ca41750245171f6fb90c3ed635c8a062
#
_cell.length_a   1.000
_cell.length_b   1.000
_cell.length_c   1.000
_cell.angle_alpha   90.00
_cell.angle_beta   90.00
_cell.angle_gamma   90.00
#
_symmetry.space_group_name_H-M   'P 1'
#
loop_
_entity.id
_entity.type
_entity.pdbx_description
1 polymer ?
#
loop_
_entity_poly.entity_id
_entity_poly.type
_entity_poly.pdbx_seq_one_letter_code
_entity_poly.pdbx_strand_id
1 'polypeptide(L)'
;PVINPAYSGSSGVPVVRVAGRTQWVNVLGAPRTASFSIDAPVGRAVGLGFSVIHDRVGPVRENIVSGDFSYTIFTGGEGRLAFGLKGGIRSFNIGILTTIDPDPINVPIDRVSAVIGAGVFYYTDKFYAGFSSPNLLKTKYDNRDIAVITDANESAPFYLTTGYVFDITDNIKLKPS
;
A
#
# COMPACT_ATOMS: atom_id res chain seq x y z
N PRO A 1 5.86 -1.99 -4.82
CA PRO A 1 4.69 -2.89 -4.78
C PRO A 1 3.64 -2.50 -3.73
N VAL A 2 4.00 -1.76 -2.63
CA VAL A 2 3.06 -1.41 -1.55
C VAL A 2 1.77 -0.75 -2.07
N ILE A 3 1.87 0.26 -2.94
CA ILE A 3 0.73 1.01 -3.49
C ILE A 3 0.22 0.39 -4.79
N ASN A 4 1.13 0.01 -5.69
CA ASN A 4 0.76 -0.56 -6.99
C ASN A 4 1.45 -1.92 -7.19
N PRO A 5 0.69 -3.04 -7.21
CA PRO A 5 1.26 -4.38 -7.38
C PRO A 5 1.94 -4.57 -8.75
N ALA A 6 1.57 -3.80 -9.77
CA ALA A 6 2.18 -3.87 -11.10
C ALA A 6 3.66 -3.42 -11.13
N TYR A 7 4.16 -2.80 -10.05
CA TYR A 7 5.59 -2.46 -9.92
C TYR A 7 6.47 -3.65 -9.56
N SER A 8 5.89 -4.78 -9.11
CA SER A 8 6.67 -5.94 -8.70
C SER A 8 7.48 -6.48 -9.86
N GLY A 9 8.80 -6.58 -9.68
CA GLY A 9 9.75 -7.04 -10.70
C GLY A 9 10.07 -6.06 -11.83
N SER A 10 9.45 -4.87 -11.86
CA SER A 10 9.67 -3.87 -12.93
C SER A 10 11.13 -3.35 -12.97
N SER A 11 11.84 -3.44 -11.87
CA SER A 11 13.25 -3.04 -11.74
C SER A 11 14.22 -3.97 -12.47
N GLY A 12 13.78 -5.16 -12.91
CA GLY A 12 14.62 -6.15 -13.58
C GLY A 12 15.59 -6.90 -12.66
N VAL A 13 15.68 -6.51 -11.39
CA VAL A 13 16.51 -7.12 -10.33
C VAL A 13 15.72 -7.21 -9.05
N PRO A 14 16.08 -8.11 -8.11
CA PRO A 14 15.50 -8.12 -6.79
C PRO A 14 15.75 -6.80 -6.06
N VAL A 15 14.70 -6.24 -5.46
CA VAL A 15 14.77 -4.97 -4.72
C VAL A 15 14.14 -5.13 -3.35
N VAL A 16 14.85 -4.68 -2.33
CA VAL A 16 14.35 -4.58 -0.95
C VAL A 16 14.16 -3.11 -0.61
N ARG A 17 13.02 -2.77 -0.03
CA ARG A 17 12.69 -1.42 0.43
C ARG A 17 12.27 -1.45 1.89
N VAL A 18 12.85 -0.58 2.68
CA VAL A 18 12.47 -0.34 4.06
C VAL A 18 12.19 1.14 4.22
N ALA A 19 11.05 1.47 4.81
CA ALA A 19 10.71 2.86 5.11
C ALA A 19 10.09 2.97 6.49
N GLY A 20 10.42 4.06 7.19
CA GLY A 20 9.85 4.42 8.47
C GLY A 20 9.43 5.88 8.47
N ARG A 21 8.27 6.18 9.04
CA ARG A 21 7.75 7.53 9.18
C ARG A 21 7.27 7.75 10.61
N THR A 22 7.67 8.85 11.23
CA THR A 22 7.13 9.32 12.49
C THR A 22 6.62 10.74 12.29
N GLN A 23 5.39 11.00 12.68
CA GLN A 23 4.78 12.35 12.64
C GLN A 23 4.67 12.87 14.08
N TRP A 24 4.70 14.20 14.25
CA TRP A 24 4.56 14.87 15.55
C TRP A 24 5.48 14.31 16.63
N VAL A 25 6.78 14.41 16.37
CA VAL A 25 7.81 13.95 17.33
C VAL A 25 7.56 14.56 18.71
N ASN A 26 7.68 13.76 19.78
CA ASN A 26 7.41 14.10 21.19
C ASN A 26 5.92 14.28 21.56
N VAL A 27 4.98 13.94 20.69
CA VAL A 27 3.55 13.87 21.04
C VAL A 27 3.19 12.44 21.44
N LEU A 28 2.52 12.28 22.58
CA LEU A 28 2.05 10.96 23.03
C LEU A 28 1.01 10.40 22.04
N GLY A 29 1.21 9.15 21.59
CA GLY A 29 0.31 8.57 20.58
C GLY A 29 0.55 9.03 19.14
N ALA A 30 1.65 9.72 18.87
CA ALA A 30 2.01 10.18 17.53
C ALA A 30 2.00 9.06 16.48
N PRO A 31 1.51 9.34 15.25
CA PRO A 31 1.49 8.37 14.17
C PRO A 31 2.89 7.85 13.81
N ARG A 32 3.01 6.54 13.69
CA ARG A 32 4.23 5.84 13.28
C ARG A 32 3.88 4.77 12.27
N THR A 33 4.51 4.84 11.11
CA THR A 33 4.38 3.85 10.06
C THR A 33 5.74 3.22 9.77
N ALA A 34 5.79 1.91 9.70
CA ALA A 34 6.95 1.17 9.22
C ALA A 34 6.50 0.27 8.05
N SER A 35 7.28 0.21 7.00
CA SER A 35 7.02 -0.68 5.88
C SER A 35 8.28 -1.40 5.44
N PHE A 36 8.09 -2.66 5.08
CA PHE A 36 9.08 -3.51 4.44
C PHE A 36 8.48 -4.07 3.17
N SER A 37 9.23 -4.08 2.09
CA SER A 37 8.83 -4.80 0.88
C SER A 37 10.05 -5.38 0.17
N ILE A 38 9.82 -6.52 -0.46
CA ILE A 38 10.76 -7.16 -1.36
C ILE A 38 10.01 -7.51 -2.64
N ASP A 39 10.61 -7.27 -3.78
CA ASP A 39 10.09 -7.72 -5.07
C ASP A 39 11.22 -8.15 -5.99
N ALA A 40 10.89 -9.09 -6.87
CA ALA A 40 11.84 -9.64 -7.82
C ALA A 40 11.16 -10.04 -9.13
N PRO A 41 11.84 -9.93 -10.28
CA PRO A 41 11.40 -10.56 -11.51
C PRO A 41 11.58 -12.07 -11.43
N VAL A 42 10.60 -12.83 -11.92
CA VAL A 42 10.63 -14.27 -12.07
C VAL A 42 10.52 -14.58 -13.57
N GLY A 43 11.67 -14.70 -14.24
CA GLY A 43 11.72 -14.80 -15.69
C GLY A 43 11.55 -13.44 -16.38
N ARG A 44 11.01 -13.43 -17.62
CA ARG A 44 10.96 -12.21 -18.46
C ARG A 44 9.72 -11.34 -18.26
N ALA A 45 8.62 -11.95 -17.90
CA ALA A 45 7.30 -11.29 -17.91
C ALA A 45 6.63 -11.25 -16.52
N VAL A 46 7.10 -12.04 -15.57
CA VAL A 46 6.46 -12.20 -14.25
C VAL A 46 7.27 -11.50 -13.18
N GLY A 47 6.63 -10.76 -12.32
CA GLY A 47 7.19 -10.24 -11.09
C GLY A 47 6.42 -10.73 -9.87
N LEU A 48 7.13 -11.02 -8.80
CA LEU A 48 6.58 -11.36 -7.50
C LEU A 48 7.03 -10.33 -6.46
N GLY A 49 6.15 -10.03 -5.54
CA GLY A 49 6.43 -9.14 -4.43
C GLY A 49 5.83 -9.63 -3.13
N PHE A 50 6.41 -9.16 -2.04
CA PHE A 50 5.91 -9.36 -0.69
C PHE A 50 6.07 -8.06 0.08
N SER A 51 5.08 -7.70 0.89
CA SER A 51 5.15 -6.49 1.71
C SER A 51 4.49 -6.65 3.06
N VAL A 52 5.06 -5.96 4.04
CA VAL A 52 4.53 -5.83 5.40
C VAL A 52 4.47 -4.35 5.73
N ILE A 53 3.31 -3.91 6.23
CA ILE A 53 3.11 -2.56 6.73
C ILE A 53 2.65 -2.66 8.17
N HIS A 54 3.26 -1.88 9.04
CA HIS A 54 2.83 -1.68 10.42
C HIS A 54 2.53 -0.20 10.61
N ASP A 55 1.31 0.12 10.95
CA ASP A 55 0.87 1.48 11.24
C ASP A 55 0.29 1.57 12.66
N ARG A 56 0.62 2.67 13.35
CA ARG A 56 0.13 2.95 14.70
C ARG A 56 -0.24 4.41 14.82
N VAL A 57 -1.47 4.67 15.23
CA VAL A 57 -1.99 6.03 15.49
C VAL A 57 -2.74 6.01 16.83
N GLY A 58 -2.11 6.54 17.88
CA GLY A 58 -2.66 6.46 19.23
C GLY A 58 -2.91 5.03 19.69
N PRO A 59 -4.15 4.66 20.03
CA PRO A 59 -4.56 3.32 20.44
C PRO A 59 -4.77 2.37 19.24
N VAL A 60 -4.86 2.91 18.02
CA VAL A 60 -5.11 2.14 16.80
C VAL A 60 -3.81 1.53 16.29
N ARG A 61 -3.84 0.24 15.98
CA ARG A 61 -2.75 -0.50 15.33
C ARG A 61 -3.29 -1.23 14.13
N GLU A 62 -2.56 -1.11 13.03
CA GLU A 62 -2.87 -1.79 11.79
C GLU A 62 -1.63 -2.53 11.28
N ASN A 63 -1.82 -3.79 10.91
CA ASN A 63 -0.79 -4.59 10.27
C ASN A 63 -1.34 -5.16 8.97
N ILE A 64 -0.61 -4.96 7.87
CA ILE A 64 -0.96 -5.50 6.57
C ILE A 64 0.19 -6.37 6.09
N VAL A 65 -0.11 -7.62 5.73
CA VAL A 65 0.81 -8.54 5.09
C VAL A 65 0.23 -8.92 3.75
N SER A 66 0.96 -8.71 2.67
CA SER A 66 0.47 -8.97 1.31
C SER A 66 1.53 -9.53 0.39
N GLY A 67 1.07 -10.33 -0.57
CA GLY A 67 1.82 -10.77 -1.73
C GLY A 67 1.33 -10.07 -2.99
N ASP A 68 2.24 -9.78 -3.90
CA ASP A 68 2.00 -9.13 -5.17
C ASP A 68 2.43 -10.05 -6.32
N PHE A 69 1.59 -10.11 -7.35
CA PHE A 69 1.90 -10.77 -8.61
C PHE A 69 1.77 -9.73 -9.73
N SER A 70 2.74 -9.70 -10.64
CA SER A 70 2.66 -8.86 -11.83
C SER A 70 2.96 -9.64 -13.10
N TYR A 71 2.32 -9.22 -14.19
CA TYR A 71 2.59 -9.72 -15.52
C TYR A 71 2.83 -8.57 -16.48
N THR A 72 3.96 -8.59 -17.17
CA THR A 72 4.42 -7.51 -18.06
C THR A 72 4.31 -7.95 -19.51
N ILE A 73 3.64 -7.14 -20.32
CA ILE A 73 3.51 -7.27 -21.77
C ILE A 73 4.46 -6.26 -22.42
N PHE A 74 5.25 -6.73 -23.38
CA PHE A 74 6.13 -5.89 -24.19
C PHE A 74 5.31 -5.33 -25.36
N THR A 75 5.12 -4.00 -25.42
CA THR A 75 4.21 -3.34 -26.36
C THR A 75 4.89 -2.90 -27.67
N GLY A 76 6.13 -3.37 -27.88
CA GLY A 76 6.96 -2.95 -29.02
C GLY A 76 7.82 -1.72 -28.68
N GLY A 77 8.99 -1.59 -29.35
CA GLY A 77 9.99 -0.59 -28.96
C GLY A 77 10.47 -0.83 -27.53
N GLU A 78 10.50 0.23 -26.73
CA GLU A 78 10.93 0.18 -25.31
C GLU A 78 9.75 0.13 -24.33
N GLY A 79 8.51 0.07 -24.84
CA GLY A 79 7.30 0.13 -24.03
C GLY A 79 6.99 -1.19 -23.31
N ARG A 80 6.65 -1.09 -22.04
CA ARG A 80 6.26 -2.21 -21.19
C ARG A 80 4.98 -1.86 -20.43
N LEU A 81 3.98 -2.75 -20.51
CA LEU A 81 2.71 -2.62 -19.81
C LEU A 81 2.57 -3.76 -18.81
N ALA A 82 2.59 -3.45 -17.52
CA ALA A 82 2.46 -4.40 -16.45
C ALA A 82 1.06 -4.33 -15.81
N PHE A 83 0.47 -5.48 -15.56
CA PHE A 83 -0.73 -5.66 -14.77
C PHE A 83 -0.36 -6.32 -13.45
N GLY A 84 -0.91 -5.84 -12.35
CA GLY A 84 -0.59 -6.36 -11.03
C GLY A 84 -1.82 -6.72 -10.23
N LEU A 85 -1.70 -7.79 -9.45
CA LEU A 85 -2.68 -8.22 -8.45
C LEU A 85 -2.01 -8.30 -7.08
N LYS A 86 -2.72 -7.89 -6.06
CA LYS A 86 -2.33 -7.96 -4.66
C LYS A 86 -3.31 -8.84 -3.90
N GLY A 87 -2.80 -9.72 -3.05
CA GLY A 87 -3.58 -10.48 -2.10
C GLY A 87 -2.94 -10.46 -0.71
N GLY A 88 -3.72 -10.29 0.33
CA GLY A 88 -3.16 -10.19 1.67
C GLY A 88 -4.19 -10.23 2.79
N ILE A 89 -3.67 -9.99 4.00
CA ILE A 89 -4.43 -9.96 5.23
C ILE A 89 -4.10 -8.66 5.97
N ARG A 90 -5.13 -8.02 6.49
CA ARG A 90 -5.09 -6.83 7.33
C ARG A 90 -5.60 -7.17 8.72
N SER A 91 -4.80 -6.93 9.74
CA SER A 91 -5.19 -6.99 11.14
C SER A 91 -5.33 -5.58 11.67
N PHE A 92 -6.50 -5.25 12.18
CA PHE A 92 -6.84 -3.95 12.74
C PHE A 92 -7.24 -4.11 14.20
N ASN A 93 -6.55 -3.39 15.09
CA ASN A 93 -6.76 -3.45 16.52
C ASN A 93 -6.93 -2.04 17.07
N ILE A 94 -7.97 -1.82 17.87
CA ILE A 94 -8.16 -0.60 18.67
C ILE A 94 -8.03 -0.99 20.13
N GLY A 95 -7.01 -0.47 20.81
CA GLY A 95 -6.84 -0.63 22.24
C GLY A 95 -7.86 0.22 23.04
N ILE A 96 -8.02 -0.12 24.31
CA ILE A 96 -8.89 0.63 25.24
C ILE A 96 -8.35 2.06 25.37
N LEU A 97 -9.22 3.05 25.15
CA LEU A 97 -8.95 4.44 25.46
C LEU A 97 -9.08 4.64 26.96
N THR A 98 -8.00 5.03 27.64
CA THR A 98 -8.05 5.40 29.06
C THR A 98 -8.72 6.77 29.18
N THR A 99 -10.00 6.80 29.48
CA THR A 99 -10.77 8.01 29.80
C THR A 99 -10.85 8.20 31.31
N ILE A 100 -11.01 9.45 31.76
CA ILE A 100 -11.12 9.80 33.18
C ILE A 100 -12.39 9.23 33.78
N ASP A 101 -13.47 9.12 33.00
CA ASP A 101 -14.70 8.43 33.35
C ASP A 101 -14.79 7.07 32.67
N PRO A 102 -15.20 6.00 33.40
CA PRO A 102 -15.41 4.68 32.81
C PRO A 102 -16.53 4.74 31.78
N ASP A 103 -16.15 4.69 30.49
CA ASP A 103 -17.10 4.60 29.40
C ASP A 103 -17.44 3.12 29.16
N PRO A 104 -18.69 2.67 29.36
CA PRO A 104 -19.11 1.29 29.15
C PRO A 104 -18.99 0.84 27.69
N ILE A 105 -18.78 1.76 26.75
CA ILE A 105 -18.63 1.49 25.32
C ILE A 105 -17.16 1.26 24.92
N ASN A 106 -16.22 1.46 25.84
CA ASN A 106 -14.78 1.33 25.58
C ASN A 106 -14.34 -0.16 25.55
N VAL A 107 -14.70 -0.83 24.48
CA VAL A 107 -14.37 -2.25 24.24
C VAL A 107 -13.24 -2.35 23.21
N PRO A 108 -12.22 -3.17 23.44
CA PRO A 108 -11.18 -3.38 22.42
C PRO A 108 -11.77 -4.01 21.16
N ILE A 109 -11.39 -3.52 20.00
CA ILE A 109 -11.84 -4.04 18.73
C ILE A 109 -10.67 -4.71 18.03
N ASP A 110 -10.82 -6.00 17.75
CA ASP A 110 -9.88 -6.80 16.95
C ASP A 110 -10.58 -7.28 15.70
N ARG A 111 -10.04 -6.95 14.54
CA ARG A 111 -10.57 -7.39 13.25
C ARG A 111 -9.48 -7.85 12.32
N VAL A 112 -9.78 -8.93 11.59
CA VAL A 112 -8.96 -9.43 10.49
C VAL A 112 -9.79 -9.36 9.22
N SER A 113 -9.23 -8.79 8.16
CA SER A 113 -9.88 -8.66 6.86
C SER A 113 -8.93 -9.05 5.74
N ALA A 114 -9.49 -9.51 4.63
CA ALA A 114 -8.72 -9.76 3.42
C ALA A 114 -8.41 -8.43 2.72
N VAL A 115 -7.27 -8.37 2.04
CA VAL A 115 -6.86 -7.28 1.16
C VAL A 115 -6.75 -7.83 -0.25
N ILE A 116 -7.46 -7.22 -1.19
CA ILE A 116 -7.36 -7.52 -2.62
C ILE A 116 -7.14 -6.21 -3.35
N GLY A 117 -6.06 -6.11 -4.09
CA GLY A 117 -5.71 -4.93 -4.86
C GLY A 117 -5.38 -5.27 -6.31
N ALA A 118 -5.45 -4.27 -7.15
CA ALA A 118 -5.06 -4.37 -8.56
C ALA A 118 -4.38 -3.09 -9.03
N GLY A 119 -3.60 -3.21 -10.09
CA GLY A 119 -2.96 -2.06 -10.70
C GLY A 119 -2.45 -2.32 -12.09
N VAL A 120 -2.22 -1.23 -12.79
CA VAL A 120 -1.62 -1.19 -14.12
C VAL A 120 -0.45 -0.23 -14.07
N PHE A 121 0.61 -0.54 -14.77
CA PHE A 121 1.80 0.26 -14.87
C PHE A 121 2.38 0.19 -16.29
N TYR A 122 2.40 1.34 -16.97
CA TYR A 122 3.08 1.49 -18.23
C TYR A 122 4.39 2.23 -18.03
N TYR A 123 5.46 1.75 -18.62
CA TYR A 123 6.75 2.42 -18.52
C TYR A 123 7.63 2.19 -19.76
N THR A 124 8.42 3.19 -20.03
CA THR A 124 9.50 3.23 -21.00
C THR A 124 10.77 3.69 -20.29
N ASP A 125 11.85 3.88 -20.99
CA ASP A 125 13.09 4.41 -20.42
C ASP A 125 12.94 5.86 -19.89
N LYS A 126 11.99 6.64 -20.45
CA LYS A 126 11.80 8.05 -20.09
C LYS A 126 10.47 8.39 -19.47
N PHE A 127 9.42 7.63 -19.73
CA PHE A 127 8.06 7.92 -19.27
C PHE A 127 7.49 6.77 -18.46
N TYR A 128 6.73 7.10 -17.45
CA TYR A 128 5.90 6.10 -16.77
C TYR A 128 4.55 6.68 -16.34
N ALA A 129 3.55 5.81 -16.33
CA ALA A 129 2.24 6.09 -15.79
C ALA A 129 1.70 4.83 -15.09
N GLY A 130 1.08 5.02 -13.94
CA GLY A 130 0.50 3.92 -13.16
C GLY A 130 -0.84 4.31 -12.57
N PHE A 131 -1.75 3.36 -12.57
CA PHE A 131 -3.04 3.47 -11.89
C PHE A 131 -3.26 2.22 -11.04
N SER A 132 -3.70 2.40 -9.79
CA SER A 132 -3.88 1.27 -8.88
C SER A 132 -4.84 1.55 -7.76
N SER A 133 -5.36 0.46 -7.19
CA SER A 133 -6.01 0.44 -5.90
C SER A 133 -5.40 -0.71 -5.08
N PRO A 134 -4.70 -0.42 -3.98
CA PRO A 134 -4.09 -1.44 -3.13
C PRO A 134 -5.12 -2.25 -2.31
N ASN A 135 -6.34 -1.72 -2.16
CA ASN A 135 -7.45 -2.42 -1.54
C ASN A 135 -8.76 -2.05 -2.23
N LEU A 136 -9.35 -3.01 -2.93
CA LEU A 136 -10.63 -2.91 -3.62
C LEU A 136 -11.79 -3.34 -2.73
N LEU A 137 -11.50 -4.06 -1.64
CA LEU A 137 -12.54 -4.56 -0.75
C LEU A 137 -13.05 -3.44 0.15
N LYS A 138 -14.37 -3.28 0.17
CA LYS A 138 -15.06 -2.41 1.14
C LYS A 138 -15.22 -3.18 2.44
N THR A 139 -14.53 -2.77 3.48
CA THR A 139 -14.73 -3.35 4.82
C THR A 139 -15.91 -2.63 5.48
N LYS A 140 -17.02 -3.34 5.68
CA LYS A 140 -18.12 -2.84 6.50
C LYS A 140 -17.78 -3.05 7.98
N TYR A 141 -17.75 -1.97 8.73
CA TYR A 141 -17.62 -2.01 10.19
C TYR A 141 -19.02 -2.16 10.80
N ASP A 142 -19.61 -3.36 10.66
CA ASP A 142 -20.92 -3.66 11.25
C ASP A 142 -20.71 -4.10 12.72
N ASN A 143 -21.00 -3.20 13.64
CA ASN A 143 -21.03 -3.50 15.07
C ASN A 143 -22.49 -3.75 15.48
N ARG A 144 -22.96 -5.00 15.40
CA ARG A 144 -24.30 -5.41 15.80
C ARG A 144 -24.58 -5.32 17.31
N ASP A 145 -23.54 -5.12 18.14
CA ASP A 145 -23.66 -5.17 19.59
C ASP A 145 -23.59 -3.80 20.30
N ILE A 146 -23.38 -2.70 19.56
CA ILE A 146 -23.36 -1.37 20.14
C ILE A 146 -24.32 -0.48 19.35
N ALA A 147 -25.32 0.07 20.04
CA ALA A 147 -26.39 0.92 19.50
C ALA A 147 -25.89 2.30 18.97
N VAL A 148 -24.66 2.40 18.54
CA VAL A 148 -24.10 3.55 17.85
C VAL A 148 -24.02 3.21 16.37
N ILE A 149 -24.97 3.71 15.60
CA ILE A 149 -25.03 3.62 14.15
C ILE A 149 -23.84 4.42 13.58
N THR A 150 -22.72 3.78 13.38
CA THR A 150 -21.62 4.35 12.61
C THR A 150 -21.42 3.47 11.39
N ASP A 151 -22.14 3.76 10.32
CA ASP A 151 -21.87 3.22 8.98
C ASP A 151 -20.52 3.81 8.48
N ALA A 152 -19.42 3.36 9.05
CA ALA A 152 -18.10 3.67 8.53
C ALA A 152 -17.83 2.76 7.31
N ASN A 153 -18.15 3.27 6.14
CA ASN A 153 -17.80 2.63 4.87
C ASN A 153 -16.39 3.07 4.46
N GLU A 154 -15.46 2.14 4.44
CA GLU A 154 -14.15 2.38 3.84
C GLU A 154 -14.29 2.36 2.30
N SER A 155 -13.98 3.48 1.66
CA SER A 155 -13.93 3.57 0.20
C SER A 155 -12.59 3.07 -0.31
N ALA A 156 -12.60 2.34 -1.44
CA ALA A 156 -11.37 1.91 -2.10
C ALA A 156 -10.53 3.12 -2.51
N PRO A 157 -9.28 3.26 -2.06
CA PRO A 157 -8.39 4.33 -2.49
C PRO A 157 -7.88 4.07 -3.90
N PHE A 158 -7.87 5.09 -4.74
CA PHE A 158 -7.29 5.02 -6.08
C PHE A 158 -6.08 5.94 -6.16
N TYR A 159 -5.01 5.45 -6.78
CA TYR A 159 -3.76 6.17 -6.98
C TYR A 159 -3.44 6.28 -8.46
N LEU A 160 -3.14 7.49 -8.89
CA LEU A 160 -2.59 7.79 -10.20
C LEU A 160 -1.18 8.34 -10.01
N THR A 161 -0.21 7.74 -10.68
CA THR A 161 1.18 8.19 -10.67
C THR A 161 1.65 8.37 -12.10
N THR A 162 2.41 9.41 -12.35
CA THR A 162 3.05 9.65 -13.65
C THR A 162 4.36 10.37 -13.45
N GLY A 163 5.28 10.20 -14.37
CA GLY A 163 6.52 10.92 -14.38
C GLY A 163 7.25 10.79 -15.71
N TYR A 164 8.14 11.74 -15.93
CA TYR A 164 8.97 11.79 -17.13
C TYR A 164 10.41 12.14 -16.76
N VAL A 165 11.36 11.54 -17.48
CA VAL A 165 12.79 11.82 -17.32
C VAL A 165 13.23 12.72 -18.45
N PHE A 166 13.61 13.95 -18.11
CA PHE A 166 14.20 14.91 -19.04
C PHE A 166 15.72 14.82 -18.94
N ASP A 167 16.37 14.56 -20.06
CA ASP A 167 17.82 14.67 -20.17
C ASP A 167 18.17 16.15 -20.42
N ILE A 168 18.70 16.84 -19.40
CA ILE A 168 19.13 18.26 -19.52
C ILE A 168 20.53 18.32 -20.12
N THR A 169 21.41 17.46 -19.68
CA THR A 169 22.76 17.24 -20.21
C THR A 169 23.10 15.76 -20.07
N ASP A 170 24.21 15.31 -20.67
CA ASP A 170 24.67 13.90 -20.60
C ASP A 170 24.82 13.41 -19.17
N ASN A 171 25.05 14.29 -18.20
CA ASN A 171 25.28 13.95 -16.80
C ASN A 171 24.13 14.40 -15.86
N ILE A 172 23.15 15.18 -16.35
CA ILE A 172 22.07 15.73 -15.51
C ILE A 172 20.73 15.31 -16.08
N LYS A 173 19.96 14.58 -15.25
CA LYS A 173 18.59 14.18 -15.55
C LYS A 173 17.62 14.80 -14.54
N LEU A 174 16.52 15.38 -15.01
CA LEU A 174 15.43 15.87 -14.19
C LEU A 174 14.25 14.91 -14.30
N LYS A 175 13.76 14.45 -13.16
CA LYS A 175 12.61 13.52 -13.08
C LYS A 175 11.51 14.13 -12.21
N PRO A 176 10.60 14.92 -12.75
CA PRO A 176 9.35 15.26 -12.07
C PRO A 176 8.44 14.04 -11.96
N SER A 177 7.77 13.93 -10.81
CA SER A 177 6.81 12.84 -10.51
C SER A 177 5.72 13.33 -9.55
#